data_caaa334da3c926f46700391030547666
#
_entry.id   caaa334da3c926f46700391030547666
#
_cell.length_a   1.000
_cell.length_b   1.000
_cell.length_c   1.000
_cell.angle_alpha   90.00
_cell.angle_beta   90.00
_cell.angle_gamma   90.00
#
_symmetry.space_group_name_H-M   'P 1'
#
loop_
_entity.id
_entity.type
_entity.pdbx_description
1 polymer ?
#
loop_
_entity_poly.entity_id
_entity_poly.type
_entity_poly.pdbx_seq_one_letter_code
_entity_poly.pdbx_strand_id
1 'polypeptide(L)'
;GISGPDLEKALNKAPELYGTKKRYTCGHFPQSFEYSVVGGWVVTRGAGQNSTYYGKIEDLVVCQTYVTPTGIIETKEFPALATGPDIDEIMMGSEGTFGILTRCTLKVFEYRPENIRRFSFIFKNWQDALNATREIMQGQFGYPSVFRLSDPEETEVAMKQYGIEGTIIDKMLKLKGYKPMQKCLLLGTTEGDADFAALAKKKIKKICKKYHGFYTTGFVTKAWEHGRFSDPYMREDLMDFGILIDTLECSVNWEILPNVHKQVREFCKSRPQTVCMTHLSHFYPQKANLYFIFIGKMNKEEYIEYQKGILDAICKSG
;
A
#
# COMPACT_ATOMS: atom_id res chain seq x y z
N GLY A 1 -1.52 -24.15 1.41
CA GLY A 1 -1.39 -23.19 2.50
C GLY A 1 -2.70 -22.44 2.73
N ILE A 2 -2.82 -21.78 3.86
CA ILE A 2 -4.03 -21.00 4.18
C ILE A 2 -4.09 -19.72 3.33
N SER A 3 -5.26 -19.41 2.79
CA SER A 3 -5.51 -18.17 2.05
C SER A 3 -5.64 -16.97 3.00
N GLY A 4 -5.45 -15.76 2.47
CA GLY A 4 -5.63 -14.53 3.25
C GLY A 4 -7.03 -14.43 3.90
N PRO A 5 -8.12 -14.56 3.13
CA PRO A 5 -9.48 -14.53 3.67
C PRO A 5 -9.75 -15.59 4.73
N ASP A 6 -9.26 -16.82 4.55
CA ASP A 6 -9.46 -17.89 5.53
C ASP A 6 -8.69 -17.65 6.82
N LEU A 7 -7.44 -17.13 6.73
CA LEU A 7 -6.66 -16.72 7.90
C LEU A 7 -7.39 -15.63 8.70
N GLU A 8 -7.77 -14.54 8.05
CA GLU A 8 -8.48 -13.44 8.72
C GLU A 8 -9.82 -13.89 9.30
N LYS A 9 -10.59 -14.72 8.59
CA LYS A 9 -11.83 -15.29 9.10
C LYS A 9 -11.61 -16.11 10.36
N ALA A 10 -10.56 -16.94 10.39
CA ALA A 10 -10.22 -17.75 11.57
C ALA A 10 -9.80 -16.87 12.74
N LEU A 11 -8.93 -15.86 12.50
CA LEU A 11 -8.45 -14.93 13.52
C LEU A 11 -9.58 -14.04 14.08
N ASN A 12 -10.43 -13.52 13.20
CA ASN A 12 -11.56 -12.66 13.60
C ASN A 12 -12.62 -13.44 14.41
N LYS A 13 -12.72 -14.76 14.19
CA LYS A 13 -13.61 -15.68 14.92
C LYS A 13 -12.86 -16.50 15.99
N ALA A 14 -11.70 -16.06 16.42
CA ALA A 14 -10.91 -16.80 17.40
C ALA A 14 -11.64 -17.09 18.72
N PRO A 15 -12.51 -16.21 19.26
CA PRO A 15 -13.32 -16.55 20.43
C PRO A 15 -14.22 -17.78 20.23
N GLU A 16 -14.88 -17.86 19.07
CA GLU A 16 -15.80 -18.96 18.75
C GLU A 16 -15.06 -20.25 18.37
N LEU A 17 -13.95 -20.12 17.66
CA LEU A 17 -13.23 -21.29 17.14
C LEU A 17 -12.21 -21.87 18.12
N TYR A 18 -11.58 -21.02 18.94
CA TYR A 18 -10.44 -21.40 19.77
C TYR A 18 -10.60 -21.02 21.24
N GLY A 19 -11.77 -20.49 21.65
CA GLY A 19 -12.03 -20.10 23.04
C GLY A 19 -11.19 -18.93 23.54
N THR A 20 -10.64 -18.12 22.68
CA THR A 20 -9.85 -16.94 23.08
C THR A 20 -10.76 -15.84 23.63
N LYS A 21 -10.20 -14.94 24.44
CA LYS A 21 -10.96 -13.80 24.97
C LYS A 21 -11.16 -12.67 23.95
N LYS A 22 -10.36 -12.64 22.89
CA LYS A 22 -10.27 -11.53 21.96
C LYS A 22 -10.28 -12.01 20.52
N ARG A 23 -10.75 -11.14 19.63
CA ARG A 23 -10.62 -11.29 18.17
C ARG A 23 -9.23 -10.82 17.75
N TYR A 24 -8.70 -11.43 16.69
CA TYR A 24 -7.37 -11.10 16.16
C TYR A 24 -7.40 -10.80 14.66
N THR A 25 -6.35 -10.16 14.18
CA THR A 25 -6.01 -9.94 12.77
C THR A 25 -4.52 -10.17 12.58
N CYS A 26 -4.11 -10.66 11.43
CA CYS A 26 -2.71 -10.66 11.02
C CYS A 26 -2.26 -9.25 10.60
N GLY A 27 -3.17 -8.39 10.15
CA GLY A 27 -2.86 -7.03 9.69
C GLY A 27 -2.16 -6.98 8.34
N HIS A 28 -2.00 -8.12 7.65
CA HIS A 28 -1.33 -8.21 6.35
C HIS A 28 -2.35 -8.36 5.23
N PHE A 29 -2.54 -7.30 4.45
CA PHE A 29 -3.52 -7.22 3.37
C PHE A 29 -2.84 -6.83 2.05
N PRO A 30 -2.13 -7.75 1.37
CA PRO A 30 -1.57 -7.46 0.06
C PRO A 30 -2.68 -7.25 -0.97
N GLN A 31 -2.38 -6.65 -2.12
CA GLN A 31 -3.37 -6.44 -3.17
C GLN A 31 -3.94 -7.77 -3.71
N SER A 32 -3.13 -8.82 -3.70
CA SER A 32 -3.52 -10.20 -4.05
C SER A 32 -4.21 -10.97 -2.91
N PHE A 33 -4.68 -10.31 -1.86
CA PHE A 33 -5.17 -10.92 -0.63
C PHE A 33 -6.17 -12.06 -0.85
N GLU A 34 -7.09 -11.89 -1.82
CA GLU A 34 -8.17 -12.85 -2.06
C GLU A 34 -7.71 -14.17 -2.69
N TYR A 35 -6.55 -14.19 -3.39
CA TYR A 35 -6.03 -15.39 -4.07
C TYR A 35 -4.59 -15.71 -3.75
N SER A 36 -4.01 -15.08 -2.77
CA SER A 36 -2.68 -15.41 -2.28
C SER A 36 -2.73 -16.17 -0.96
N VAL A 37 -1.67 -16.88 -0.68
CA VAL A 37 -1.52 -17.68 0.53
C VAL A 37 -0.40 -17.16 1.41
N VAL A 38 -0.49 -17.43 2.70
CA VAL A 38 0.49 -16.96 3.70
C VAL A 38 1.93 -17.34 3.34
N GLY A 39 2.15 -18.60 2.91
CA GLY A 39 3.48 -19.03 2.48
C GLY A 39 4.02 -18.21 1.30
N GLY A 40 3.15 -17.86 0.35
CA GLY A 40 3.48 -16.97 -0.76
C GLY A 40 3.94 -15.60 -0.27
N TRP A 41 3.22 -14.99 0.69
CA TRP A 41 3.61 -13.69 1.27
C TRP A 41 5.01 -13.72 1.86
N VAL A 42 5.33 -14.78 2.62
CA VAL A 42 6.63 -14.94 3.28
C VAL A 42 7.75 -15.09 2.26
N VAL A 43 7.58 -16.01 1.29
CA VAL A 43 8.66 -16.30 0.33
C VAL A 43 8.89 -15.20 -0.70
N THR A 44 7.95 -14.24 -0.85
CA THR A 44 8.12 -13.08 -1.74
C THR A 44 8.40 -11.77 -0.99
N ARG A 45 8.50 -11.79 0.36
CA ARG A 45 8.61 -10.58 1.21
C ARG A 45 7.50 -9.56 0.94
N GLY A 46 6.28 -10.03 0.79
CA GLY A 46 5.14 -9.19 0.45
C GLY A 46 4.88 -8.06 1.44
N ALA A 47 4.41 -6.92 0.93
CA ALA A 47 3.95 -5.81 1.75
C ALA A 47 2.42 -5.68 1.65
N GLY A 48 1.74 -5.61 2.79
CA GLY A 48 0.31 -5.37 2.85
C GLY A 48 -0.04 -3.89 2.86
N GLN A 49 -1.25 -3.54 2.44
CA GLN A 49 -1.74 -2.14 2.39
C GLN A 49 -1.77 -1.47 3.78
N ASN A 50 -1.71 -2.27 4.85
CA ASN A 50 -1.68 -1.80 6.24
C ASN A 50 -0.25 -1.84 6.84
N SER A 51 0.79 -2.06 6.02
CA SER A 51 2.17 -2.25 6.48
C SER A 51 2.76 -1.06 7.23
N THR A 52 2.29 0.15 6.97
CA THR A 52 2.71 1.35 7.72
C THR A 52 2.45 1.21 9.23
N TYR A 53 1.42 0.48 9.63
CA TYR A 53 1.03 0.28 11.03
C TYR A 53 1.45 -1.07 11.58
N TYR A 54 1.15 -2.15 10.85
CA TYR A 54 1.40 -3.51 11.32
C TYR A 54 2.80 -4.05 10.97
N GLY A 55 3.47 -3.43 10.02
CA GLY A 55 4.70 -3.94 9.44
C GLY A 55 4.46 -4.73 8.15
N LYS A 56 5.54 -5.05 7.46
CA LYS A 56 5.57 -5.96 6.30
C LYS A 56 5.62 -7.40 6.80
N ILE A 57 5.60 -8.37 5.88
CA ILE A 57 5.58 -9.79 6.28
C ILE A 57 6.82 -10.18 7.11
N GLU A 58 7.98 -9.62 6.82
CA GLU A 58 9.20 -9.86 7.60
C GLU A 58 9.13 -9.36 9.04
N ASP A 59 8.35 -8.31 9.30
CA ASP A 59 8.10 -7.82 10.67
C ASP A 59 7.10 -8.71 11.43
N LEU A 60 6.31 -9.51 10.70
CA LEU A 60 5.25 -10.36 11.24
C LEU A 60 5.67 -11.81 11.48
N VAL A 61 6.63 -12.32 10.73
CA VAL A 61 7.15 -13.67 10.90
C VAL A 61 7.89 -13.79 12.22
N VAL A 62 7.62 -14.87 12.97
CA VAL A 62 8.26 -15.19 14.25
C VAL A 62 9.23 -16.35 14.09
N CYS A 63 8.84 -17.38 13.37
CA CYS A 63 9.71 -18.52 13.03
C CYS A 63 9.17 -19.26 11.81
N GLN A 64 10.04 -20.05 11.18
CA GLN A 64 9.79 -20.74 9.92
C GLN A 64 10.34 -22.16 9.91
N THR A 65 9.74 -23.03 9.08
CA THR A 65 10.28 -24.37 8.78
C THR A 65 10.35 -24.54 7.29
N TYR A 66 11.55 -24.83 6.77
CA TYR A 66 11.82 -25.13 5.39
C TYR A 66 12.32 -26.56 5.21
N VAL A 67 11.84 -27.22 4.16
CA VAL A 67 12.45 -28.46 3.64
C VAL A 67 13.40 -28.08 2.51
N THR A 68 14.68 -28.39 2.68
CA THR A 68 15.76 -28.08 1.75
C THR A 68 16.38 -29.35 1.19
N PRO A 69 17.16 -29.29 0.10
CA PRO A 69 17.85 -30.47 -0.45
C PRO A 69 18.80 -31.18 0.54
N THR A 70 19.27 -30.45 1.58
CA THR A 70 20.24 -30.97 2.55
C THR A 70 19.63 -31.28 3.93
N GLY A 71 18.32 -31.07 4.10
CA GLY A 71 17.63 -31.34 5.35
C GLY A 71 16.57 -30.31 5.71
N ILE A 72 16.11 -30.33 6.94
CA ILE A 72 15.09 -29.41 7.44
C ILE A 72 15.78 -28.27 8.18
N ILE A 73 15.44 -27.04 7.83
CA ILE A 73 15.79 -25.83 8.58
C ILE A 73 14.56 -25.41 9.37
N GLU A 74 14.70 -25.37 10.69
CA GLU A 74 13.65 -24.93 11.60
C GLU A 74 14.21 -23.83 12.50
N THR A 75 13.64 -22.61 12.39
CA THR A 75 13.94 -21.52 13.30
C THR A 75 13.02 -21.58 14.52
N LYS A 76 13.40 -20.91 15.61
CA LYS A 76 12.68 -21.00 16.88
C LYS A 76 12.05 -19.67 17.26
N GLU A 77 10.99 -19.75 18.05
CA GLU A 77 10.31 -18.58 18.60
C GLU A 77 11.17 -17.90 19.67
N PHE A 78 11.86 -16.85 19.29
CA PHE A 78 12.56 -15.96 20.21
C PHE A 78 11.94 -14.55 20.17
N PRO A 79 11.76 -13.89 21.32
CA PRO A 79 11.22 -12.53 21.37
C PRO A 79 12.15 -11.52 20.68
N ALA A 80 13.46 -11.76 20.72
CA ALA A 80 14.50 -11.01 20.01
C ALA A 80 15.78 -11.86 19.94
N LEU A 81 16.56 -11.65 18.89
CA LEU A 81 17.86 -12.30 18.71
C LEU A 81 18.98 -11.25 18.77
N ALA A 82 20.02 -11.58 19.53
CA ALA A 82 21.26 -10.79 19.59
C ALA A 82 22.42 -11.50 18.85
N THR A 83 22.14 -12.67 18.27
CA THR A 83 23.11 -13.47 17.50
C THR A 83 22.70 -13.50 16.05
N GLY A 84 23.65 -13.46 15.14
CA GLY A 84 23.44 -13.51 13.71
C GLY A 84 24.34 -14.53 13.02
N PRO A 85 24.16 -14.76 11.73
CA PRO A 85 23.17 -14.14 10.86
C PRO A 85 21.74 -14.60 11.19
N ASP A 86 20.75 -13.71 10.96
CA ASP A 86 19.34 -14.03 11.12
C ASP A 86 18.86 -14.91 9.96
N ILE A 87 18.61 -16.18 10.28
CA ILE A 87 18.20 -17.18 9.27
C ILE A 87 16.79 -16.90 8.76
N ASP A 88 15.89 -16.36 9.60
CA ASP A 88 14.55 -16.00 9.15
C ASP A 88 14.61 -14.93 8.06
N GLU A 89 15.45 -13.91 8.23
CA GLU A 89 15.66 -12.85 7.25
C GLU A 89 16.31 -13.35 5.94
N ILE A 90 17.18 -14.35 6.02
CA ILE A 90 17.81 -14.95 4.83
C ILE A 90 16.81 -15.79 4.03
N MET A 91 15.95 -16.54 4.70
CA MET A 91 14.99 -17.45 4.07
C MET A 91 13.77 -16.75 3.51
N MET A 92 13.33 -15.63 4.13
CA MET A 92 12.25 -14.81 3.62
C MET A 92 12.63 -14.13 2.30
N GLY A 93 11.74 -14.16 1.31
CA GLY A 93 11.99 -13.60 -0.02
C GLY A 93 12.87 -14.48 -0.91
N SER A 94 13.15 -15.73 -0.51
CA SER A 94 13.96 -16.66 -1.28
C SER A 94 13.25 -17.26 -2.50
N GLU A 95 11.93 -17.13 -2.60
CA GLU A 95 11.09 -17.62 -3.71
C GLU A 95 11.38 -19.08 -4.10
N GLY A 96 11.68 -19.94 -3.10
CA GLY A 96 11.99 -21.34 -3.30
C GLY A 96 13.45 -21.67 -3.65
N THR A 97 14.33 -20.67 -3.73
CA THR A 97 15.75 -20.88 -4.07
C THR A 97 16.47 -21.79 -3.08
N PHE A 98 16.16 -21.67 -1.79
CA PHE A 98 16.80 -22.47 -0.73
C PHE A 98 16.00 -23.70 -0.29
N GLY A 99 14.71 -23.73 -0.57
CA GLY A 99 13.83 -24.81 -0.16
C GLY A 99 12.36 -24.42 -0.17
N ILE A 100 11.52 -25.32 0.34
CA ILE A 100 10.07 -25.17 0.37
C ILE A 100 9.64 -24.79 1.80
N LEU A 101 9.01 -23.65 1.96
CA LEU A 101 8.37 -23.23 3.22
C LEU A 101 7.17 -24.12 3.51
N THR A 102 7.21 -24.83 4.64
CA THR A 102 6.16 -25.77 5.06
C THR A 102 5.37 -25.26 6.26
N ARG A 103 5.97 -24.40 7.09
CA ARG A 103 5.36 -23.84 8.30
C ARG A 103 5.91 -22.45 8.58
N CYS A 104 5.05 -21.56 9.05
CA CYS A 104 5.47 -20.29 9.64
C CYS A 104 4.54 -19.91 10.81
N THR A 105 5.10 -19.26 11.80
CA THR A 105 4.37 -18.63 12.90
C THR A 105 4.37 -17.13 12.68
N LEU A 106 3.18 -16.51 12.78
CA LEU A 106 3.01 -15.08 12.57
C LEU A 106 2.55 -14.39 13.84
N LYS A 107 3.00 -13.15 14.04
CA LYS A 107 2.41 -12.22 15.02
C LYS A 107 0.98 -11.91 14.62
N VAL A 108 0.12 -11.76 15.61
CA VAL A 108 -1.25 -11.32 15.45
C VAL A 108 -1.55 -10.15 16.39
N PHE A 109 -2.52 -9.34 16.02
CA PHE A 109 -2.92 -8.14 16.76
C PHE A 109 -4.38 -8.24 17.17
N GLU A 110 -4.75 -7.58 18.26
CA GLU A 110 -6.15 -7.52 18.66
C GLU A 110 -6.97 -6.75 17.61
N TYR A 111 -8.04 -7.38 17.10
CA TYR A 111 -8.92 -6.81 16.10
C TYR A 111 -10.07 -6.03 16.74
N ARG A 112 -10.06 -4.71 16.54
CA ARG A 112 -11.05 -3.76 17.10
C ARG A 112 -11.67 -2.91 15.99
N PRO A 113 -12.48 -3.49 15.10
CA PRO A 113 -13.05 -2.77 13.94
C PRO A 113 -13.93 -1.59 14.34
N GLU A 114 -14.54 -1.61 15.53
CA GLU A 114 -15.33 -0.53 16.11
C GLU A 114 -14.50 0.75 16.37
N ASN A 115 -13.20 0.62 16.52
CA ASN A 115 -12.28 1.74 16.78
C ASN A 115 -11.68 2.34 15.51
N ILE A 116 -11.92 1.76 14.34
CA ILE A 116 -11.39 2.29 13.08
C ILE A 116 -11.97 3.67 12.79
N ARG A 117 -11.09 4.64 12.55
CA ARG A 117 -11.43 6.03 12.22
C ARG A 117 -10.91 6.39 10.84
N ARG A 118 -11.82 6.52 9.89
CA ARG A 118 -11.52 6.86 8.48
C ARG A 118 -11.35 8.35 8.28
N PHE A 119 -10.47 8.73 7.37
CA PHE A 119 -10.28 10.12 6.95
C PHE A 119 -9.89 10.18 5.47
N SER A 120 -10.25 11.28 4.81
CA SER A 120 -9.73 11.61 3.49
C SER A 120 -9.65 13.12 3.29
N PHE A 121 -8.71 13.54 2.44
CA PHE A 121 -8.43 14.93 2.11
C PHE A 121 -8.13 15.07 0.63
N ILE A 122 -8.49 16.21 0.06
CA ILE A 122 -8.03 16.63 -1.26
C ILE A 122 -7.10 17.83 -1.10
N PHE A 123 -5.92 17.75 -1.69
CA PHE A 123 -4.95 18.84 -1.77
C PHE A 123 -5.00 19.49 -3.15
N LYS A 124 -4.62 20.78 -3.22
CA LYS A 124 -4.60 21.53 -4.49
C LYS A 124 -3.42 21.17 -5.39
N ASN A 125 -2.35 20.68 -4.80
CA ASN A 125 -1.13 20.32 -5.52
C ASN A 125 -0.38 19.20 -4.82
N TRP A 126 0.53 18.59 -5.56
CA TRP A 126 1.34 17.45 -5.11
C TRP A 126 2.29 17.80 -3.97
N GLN A 127 2.91 18.99 -4.01
CA GLN A 127 3.89 19.38 -3.00
C GLN A 127 3.28 19.55 -1.60
N ASP A 128 2.11 20.19 -1.49
CA ASP A 128 1.39 20.32 -0.22
C ASP A 128 0.99 18.95 0.34
N ALA A 129 0.54 18.05 -0.53
CA ALA A 129 0.19 16.68 -0.17
C ALA A 129 1.40 15.89 0.35
N LEU A 130 2.56 15.97 -0.33
CA LEU A 130 3.80 15.35 0.10
C LEU A 130 4.28 15.90 1.45
N ASN A 131 4.28 17.22 1.63
CA ASN A 131 4.69 17.84 2.87
C ASN A 131 3.81 17.40 4.05
N ALA A 132 2.49 17.32 3.83
CA ALA A 132 1.55 16.83 4.83
C ALA A 132 1.82 15.36 5.21
N THR A 133 2.01 14.47 4.21
CA THR A 133 2.28 13.05 4.46
C THR A 133 3.60 12.84 5.17
N ARG A 134 4.66 13.53 4.76
CA ARG A 134 5.95 13.48 5.43
C ARG A 134 5.87 13.93 6.89
N GLU A 135 5.21 15.07 7.18
CA GLU A 135 5.05 15.58 8.55
C GLU A 135 4.23 14.60 9.41
N ILE A 136 3.21 13.94 8.84
CA ILE A 136 2.44 12.91 9.54
C ILE A 136 3.35 11.75 9.93
N MET A 137 4.16 11.24 9.01
CA MET A 137 5.04 10.09 9.25
C MET A 137 6.19 10.40 10.22
N GLN A 138 6.67 11.63 10.24
CA GLN A 138 7.75 12.08 11.14
C GLN A 138 7.23 12.62 12.47
N GLY A 139 5.92 12.68 12.67
CA GLY A 139 5.28 13.36 13.82
C GLY A 139 5.30 12.60 15.14
N GLN A 140 5.77 11.35 15.17
CA GLN A 140 5.95 10.50 16.38
C GLN A 140 4.69 10.41 17.28
N PHE A 141 3.50 10.40 16.69
CA PHE A 141 2.22 10.27 17.42
C PHE A 141 1.45 8.99 17.06
N GLY A 142 2.14 8.00 16.49
CA GLY A 142 1.61 6.79 15.89
C GLY A 142 1.37 6.93 14.40
N TYR A 143 1.18 5.78 13.74
CA TYR A 143 1.03 5.71 12.29
C TYR A 143 -0.43 5.42 11.91
N PRO A 144 -0.90 5.93 10.74
CA PRO A 144 -2.15 5.44 10.15
C PRO A 144 -2.02 3.96 9.78
N SER A 145 -3.11 3.21 9.89
CA SER A 145 -3.12 1.79 9.53
C SER A 145 -3.22 1.58 8.04
N VAL A 146 -4.08 2.32 7.36
CA VAL A 146 -4.05 2.54 5.92
C VAL A 146 -3.62 3.96 5.68
N PHE A 147 -2.71 4.16 4.73
CA PHE A 147 -2.29 5.48 4.33
C PHE A 147 -1.90 5.47 2.85
N ARG A 148 -2.58 6.27 2.03
CA ARG A 148 -2.38 6.32 0.59
C ARG A 148 -2.53 7.75 0.09
N LEU A 149 -1.56 8.19 -0.70
CA LEU A 149 -1.59 9.47 -1.40
C LEU A 149 -1.57 9.21 -2.90
N SER A 150 -2.65 9.55 -3.59
CA SER A 150 -2.75 9.49 -5.05
C SER A 150 -2.27 10.80 -5.68
N ASP A 151 -1.47 10.67 -6.73
CA ASP A 151 -1.00 11.81 -7.52
C ASP A 151 -2.15 12.45 -8.34
N PRO A 152 -1.89 13.55 -9.05
CA PRO A 152 -2.94 14.23 -9.80
C PRO A 152 -3.64 13.36 -10.85
N GLU A 153 -2.91 12.50 -11.56
CA GLU A 153 -3.51 11.68 -12.62
C GLU A 153 -4.33 10.54 -12.03
N GLU A 154 -3.81 9.85 -11.00
CA GLU A 154 -4.58 8.82 -10.30
C GLU A 154 -5.84 9.39 -9.62
N THR A 155 -5.72 10.59 -9.05
CA THR A 155 -6.89 11.28 -8.44
C THR A 155 -7.96 11.59 -9.48
N GLU A 156 -7.59 12.03 -10.68
CA GLU A 156 -8.57 12.27 -11.77
C GLU A 156 -9.25 10.98 -12.23
N VAL A 157 -8.47 9.91 -12.42
CA VAL A 157 -9.01 8.59 -12.80
C VAL A 157 -9.97 8.08 -11.72
N ALA A 158 -9.58 8.15 -10.45
CA ALA A 158 -10.45 7.75 -9.34
C ALA A 158 -11.74 8.56 -9.30
N MET A 159 -11.70 9.89 -9.49
CA MET A 159 -12.89 10.72 -9.52
C MET A 159 -13.85 10.36 -10.66
N LYS A 160 -13.32 9.93 -11.82
CA LYS A 160 -14.13 9.42 -12.93
C LYS A 160 -14.76 8.08 -12.61
N GLN A 161 -13.97 7.13 -12.10
CA GLN A 161 -14.44 5.79 -11.72
C GLN A 161 -15.55 5.83 -10.67
N TYR A 162 -15.42 6.71 -9.67
CA TYR A 162 -16.45 6.89 -8.62
C TYR A 162 -17.58 7.84 -9.03
N GLY A 163 -17.66 8.27 -10.29
CA GLY A 163 -18.74 9.12 -10.81
C GLY A 163 -18.81 10.50 -10.15
N ILE A 164 -17.69 11.03 -9.66
CA ILE A 164 -17.64 12.34 -8.98
C ILE A 164 -17.52 13.47 -10.00
N GLU A 165 -16.92 13.21 -11.17
CA GLU A 165 -16.75 14.19 -12.24
C GLU A 165 -18.11 14.75 -12.69
N GLY A 166 -18.20 16.07 -12.83
CA GLY A 166 -19.42 16.77 -13.22
C GLY A 166 -20.49 16.93 -12.14
N THR A 167 -20.33 16.32 -10.96
CA THR A 167 -21.26 16.46 -9.84
C THR A 167 -21.16 17.83 -9.15
N ILE A 168 -22.08 18.09 -8.23
CA ILE A 168 -22.04 19.29 -7.37
C ILE A 168 -20.73 19.36 -6.57
N ILE A 169 -20.21 18.21 -6.13
CA ILE A 169 -18.94 18.13 -5.40
C ILE A 169 -17.78 18.60 -6.27
N ASP A 170 -17.69 18.11 -7.51
CA ASP A 170 -16.66 18.53 -8.47
C ASP A 170 -16.73 20.02 -8.78
N LYS A 171 -17.95 20.54 -9.01
CA LYS A 171 -18.18 21.98 -9.23
C LYS A 171 -17.74 22.81 -8.02
N MET A 172 -18.05 22.37 -6.81
CA MET A 172 -17.64 23.04 -5.59
C MET A 172 -16.10 23.03 -5.41
N LEU A 173 -15.44 21.92 -5.73
CA LEU A 173 -13.98 21.82 -5.69
C LEU A 173 -13.35 22.79 -6.70
N LYS A 174 -13.86 22.85 -7.93
CA LYS A 174 -13.41 23.79 -8.98
C LYS A 174 -13.56 25.25 -8.53
N LEU A 175 -14.70 25.61 -7.94
CA LEU A 175 -14.92 26.96 -7.37
C LEU A 175 -13.95 27.30 -6.24
N LYS A 176 -13.51 26.33 -5.46
CA LYS A 176 -12.49 26.49 -4.40
C LYS A 176 -11.05 26.47 -4.95
N GLY A 177 -10.87 26.41 -6.29
CA GLY A 177 -9.58 26.45 -6.95
C GLY A 177 -8.84 25.11 -7.03
N TYR A 178 -9.54 23.98 -6.88
CA TYR A 178 -8.98 22.63 -7.14
C TYR A 178 -9.06 22.35 -8.63
N LYS A 179 -7.94 22.46 -9.31
CA LYS A 179 -7.88 22.31 -10.77
C LYS A 179 -7.75 20.82 -11.19
N PRO A 180 -8.31 20.43 -12.35
CA PRO A 180 -8.05 19.14 -12.95
C PRO A 180 -6.54 18.89 -13.11
N MET A 181 -6.10 17.64 -12.98
CA MET A 181 -4.71 17.23 -13.11
C MET A 181 -3.71 17.93 -12.15
N GLN A 182 -4.21 18.55 -11.07
CA GLN A 182 -3.37 19.15 -10.01
C GLN A 182 -3.75 18.66 -8.63
N LYS A 183 -5.01 18.31 -8.41
CA LYS A 183 -5.52 17.87 -7.11
C LYS A 183 -5.06 16.46 -6.77
N CYS A 184 -4.73 16.23 -5.50
CA CYS A 184 -4.25 14.97 -4.97
C CYS A 184 -5.15 14.46 -3.86
N LEU A 185 -5.48 13.18 -3.89
CA LEU A 185 -6.32 12.51 -2.89
C LEU A 185 -5.44 11.80 -1.86
N LEU A 186 -5.59 12.17 -0.59
CA LEU A 186 -5.05 11.44 0.54
C LEU A 186 -6.19 10.71 1.25
N LEU A 187 -6.04 9.43 1.48
CA LEU A 187 -6.98 8.63 2.26
C LEU A 187 -6.27 7.75 3.28
N GLY A 188 -6.99 7.38 4.34
CA GLY A 188 -6.41 6.50 5.34
C GLY A 188 -7.33 6.21 6.51
N THR A 189 -6.82 5.35 7.39
CA THR A 189 -7.47 4.94 8.63
C THR A 189 -6.50 5.04 9.80
N THR A 190 -7.06 5.22 11.00
CA THR A 190 -6.36 5.00 12.26
C THR A 190 -7.15 3.97 13.06
N GLU A 191 -6.48 3.10 13.79
CA GLU A 191 -7.09 2.01 14.55
C GLU A 191 -6.31 1.67 15.81
N GLY A 192 -6.74 0.65 16.55
CA GLY A 192 -6.16 0.25 17.82
C GLY A 192 -7.03 0.64 19.01
N ASP A 193 -6.45 1.23 20.05
CA ASP A 193 -7.22 1.80 21.17
C ASP A 193 -8.10 2.96 20.69
N ALA A 194 -9.30 3.13 21.29
CA ALA A 194 -10.29 4.10 20.83
C ALA A 194 -9.80 5.56 20.95
N ASP A 195 -9.14 5.88 22.06
CA ASP A 195 -8.62 7.22 22.32
C ASP A 195 -7.38 7.49 21.46
N PHE A 196 -6.50 6.49 21.31
CA PHE A 196 -5.36 6.57 20.41
C PHE A 196 -5.80 6.83 18.96
N ALA A 197 -6.75 6.03 18.44
CA ALA A 197 -7.25 6.16 17.07
C ALA A 197 -7.88 7.55 16.83
N ALA A 198 -8.64 8.05 17.80
CA ALA A 198 -9.27 9.38 17.74
C ALA A 198 -8.22 10.50 17.79
N LEU A 199 -7.23 10.39 18.68
CA LEU A 199 -6.15 11.38 18.81
C LEU A 199 -5.28 11.43 17.55
N ALA A 200 -4.88 10.27 17.02
CA ALA A 200 -4.08 10.17 15.79
C ALA A 200 -4.82 10.83 14.61
N LYS A 201 -6.11 10.50 14.40
CA LYS A 201 -6.94 11.17 13.39
C LYS A 201 -7.01 12.67 13.58
N LYS A 202 -7.15 13.15 14.83
CA LYS A 202 -7.20 14.60 15.14
C LYS A 202 -5.89 15.30 14.75
N LYS A 203 -4.73 14.68 15.05
CA LYS A 203 -3.41 15.20 14.68
C LYS A 203 -3.21 15.22 13.17
N ILE A 204 -3.54 14.11 12.48
CA ILE A 204 -3.52 14.03 11.01
C ILE A 204 -4.36 15.16 10.40
N LYS A 205 -5.60 15.34 10.88
CA LYS A 205 -6.47 16.42 10.40
C LYS A 205 -5.88 17.82 10.61
N LYS A 206 -5.17 18.05 11.72
CA LYS A 206 -4.48 19.32 11.99
C LYS A 206 -3.35 19.56 10.98
N ILE A 207 -2.52 18.54 10.73
CA ILE A 207 -1.40 18.62 9.78
C ILE A 207 -1.93 18.83 8.36
N CYS A 208 -2.89 18.03 7.90
CA CYS A 208 -3.47 18.21 6.56
C CYS A 208 -4.04 19.62 6.35
N LYS A 209 -4.70 20.20 7.36
CA LYS A 209 -5.20 21.57 7.30
C LYS A 209 -4.08 22.61 7.20
N LYS A 210 -2.95 22.41 7.87
CA LYS A 210 -1.75 23.27 7.78
C LYS A 210 -1.28 23.39 6.34
N TYR A 211 -1.35 22.30 5.57
CA TYR A 211 -1.00 22.22 4.14
C TYR A 211 -2.21 22.37 3.22
N HIS A 212 -3.21 23.11 3.61
CA HIS A 212 -4.40 23.46 2.81
C HIS A 212 -5.25 22.26 2.36
N GLY A 213 -5.13 21.10 2.99
CA GLY A 213 -5.94 19.91 2.68
C GLY A 213 -7.41 20.14 3.04
N PHE A 214 -8.29 19.91 2.06
CA PHE A 214 -9.75 19.96 2.26
C PHE A 214 -10.25 18.59 2.73
N TYR A 215 -10.88 18.57 3.90
CA TYR A 215 -11.41 17.34 4.50
C TYR A 215 -12.68 16.87 3.79
N THR A 216 -12.65 15.69 3.20
CA THR A 216 -13.77 15.06 2.46
C THR A 216 -14.50 13.98 3.25
N THR A 217 -14.34 13.97 4.57
CA THR A 217 -14.85 12.94 5.50
C THR A 217 -14.16 11.56 5.36
N GLY A 218 -14.72 10.55 6.01
CA GLY A 218 -14.23 9.15 5.85
C GLY A 218 -14.95 8.37 4.75
N PHE A 219 -15.84 9.01 4.01
CA PHE A 219 -16.67 8.33 3.01
C PHE A 219 -15.83 7.78 1.84
N VAL A 220 -14.90 8.60 1.33
CA VAL A 220 -14.03 8.20 0.23
C VAL A 220 -13.16 7.00 0.62
N THR A 221 -12.59 7.02 1.84
CA THR A 221 -11.82 5.88 2.37
C THR A 221 -12.67 4.63 2.48
N LYS A 222 -13.92 4.76 2.97
CA LYS A 222 -14.84 3.62 3.07
C LYS A 222 -15.19 3.04 1.70
N ALA A 223 -15.40 3.89 0.70
CA ALA A 223 -15.65 3.44 -0.68
C ALA A 223 -14.43 2.70 -1.25
N TRP A 224 -13.23 3.25 -1.03
CA TRP A 224 -11.99 2.58 -1.44
C TRP A 224 -11.79 1.22 -0.76
N GLU A 225 -12.09 1.08 0.53
CA GLU A 225 -11.98 -0.20 1.25
C GLU A 225 -12.83 -1.31 0.62
N HIS A 226 -13.98 -0.99 0.03
CA HIS A 226 -14.84 -1.97 -0.64
C HIS A 226 -14.24 -2.49 -1.96
N GLY A 227 -13.46 -1.67 -2.67
CA GLY A 227 -12.88 -2.02 -3.97
C GLY A 227 -11.39 -2.34 -3.95
N ARG A 228 -10.73 -2.25 -2.79
CA ARG A 228 -9.25 -2.28 -2.71
C ARG A 228 -8.56 -3.55 -3.21
N PHE A 229 -9.30 -4.64 -3.41
CA PHE A 229 -8.79 -5.90 -3.92
C PHE A 229 -9.27 -6.19 -5.36
N SER A 230 -10.02 -5.27 -5.99
CA SER A 230 -10.59 -5.48 -7.32
C SER A 230 -9.67 -5.04 -8.47
N ASP A 231 -8.69 -4.19 -8.20
CA ASP A 231 -7.80 -3.63 -9.23
C ASP A 231 -7.05 -4.67 -10.08
N PRO A 232 -6.58 -5.82 -9.53
CA PRO A 232 -5.88 -6.83 -10.33
C PRO A 232 -6.73 -7.45 -11.45
N TYR A 233 -8.04 -7.53 -11.29
CA TYR A 233 -8.94 -8.10 -12.30
C TYR A 233 -9.06 -7.23 -13.57
N MET A 234 -8.88 -5.92 -13.44
CA MET A 234 -8.96 -4.98 -14.55
C MET A 234 -7.90 -5.23 -15.64
N ARG A 235 -6.78 -5.88 -15.29
CA ARG A 235 -5.70 -6.19 -16.22
C ARG A 235 -6.16 -7.08 -17.36
N GLU A 236 -6.86 -8.16 -17.04
CA GLU A 236 -7.35 -9.12 -18.03
C GLU A 236 -8.38 -8.49 -18.96
N ASP A 237 -9.33 -7.75 -18.39
CA ASP A 237 -10.36 -7.04 -19.16
C ASP A 237 -9.76 -6.05 -20.18
N LEU A 238 -8.70 -5.32 -19.81
CA LEU A 238 -8.03 -4.38 -20.71
C LEU A 238 -7.21 -5.07 -21.79
N MET A 239 -6.62 -6.23 -21.48
CA MET A 239 -5.84 -7.00 -22.47
C MET A 239 -6.69 -7.48 -23.65
N ASP A 240 -7.98 -7.78 -23.46
CA ASP A 240 -8.92 -8.13 -24.51
C ASP A 240 -9.08 -7.02 -25.56
N PHE A 241 -8.81 -5.77 -25.19
CA PHE A 241 -8.82 -4.61 -26.08
C PHE A 241 -7.43 -4.23 -26.63
N GLY A 242 -6.41 -5.07 -26.36
CA GLY A 242 -5.02 -4.78 -26.72
C GLY A 242 -4.43 -3.61 -25.92
N ILE A 243 -5.00 -3.34 -24.75
CA ILE A 243 -4.50 -2.31 -23.82
C ILE A 243 -3.72 -3.03 -22.73
N LEU A 244 -2.48 -2.62 -22.56
CA LEU A 244 -1.59 -3.13 -21.53
C LEU A 244 -1.70 -2.24 -20.30
N ILE A 245 -1.84 -2.86 -19.15
CA ILE A 245 -1.69 -2.23 -17.84
C ILE A 245 -0.61 -2.99 -17.07
N ASP A 246 0.35 -2.26 -16.53
CA ASP A 246 1.38 -2.84 -15.67
C ASP A 246 1.86 -1.83 -14.64
N THR A 247 2.68 -2.31 -13.71
CA THR A 247 3.10 -1.54 -12.56
C THR A 247 4.59 -1.71 -12.30
N LEU A 248 5.22 -0.66 -11.79
CA LEU A 248 6.57 -0.69 -11.22
C LEU A 248 6.56 0.03 -9.89
N GLU A 249 7.30 -0.49 -8.95
CA GLU A 249 7.35 0.03 -7.59
C GLU A 249 8.80 0.27 -7.16
N CYS A 250 9.02 1.38 -6.46
CA CYS A 250 10.31 1.67 -5.83
C CYS A 250 10.12 2.36 -4.49
N SER A 251 11.03 2.08 -3.55
CA SER A 251 11.08 2.75 -2.25
C SER A 251 12.18 3.79 -2.26
N VAL A 252 11.83 5.03 -1.92
CA VAL A 252 12.76 6.18 -1.99
C VAL A 252 12.65 7.07 -0.76
N ASN A 253 13.77 7.71 -0.42
CA ASN A 253 13.81 8.69 0.66
C ASN A 253 12.98 9.93 0.31
N TRP A 254 12.44 10.61 1.33
CA TRP A 254 11.62 11.80 1.13
C TRP A 254 12.29 12.92 0.35
N GLU A 255 13.61 13.01 0.41
CA GLU A 255 14.38 14.06 -0.27
C GLU A 255 14.37 13.91 -1.79
N ILE A 256 14.57 12.67 -2.27
CA ILE A 256 14.64 12.37 -3.70
C ILE A 256 13.29 12.01 -4.32
N LEU A 257 12.28 11.68 -3.50
CA LEU A 257 10.97 11.24 -3.94
C LEU A 257 10.31 12.17 -4.98
N PRO A 258 10.32 13.51 -4.82
CA PRO A 258 9.73 14.41 -5.82
C PRO A 258 10.43 14.31 -7.18
N ASN A 259 11.76 14.10 -7.18
CA ASN A 259 12.54 13.97 -8.41
C ASN A 259 12.23 12.66 -9.12
N VAL A 260 12.24 11.53 -8.38
CA VAL A 260 11.92 10.22 -8.96
C VAL A 260 10.50 10.23 -9.55
N HIS A 261 9.50 10.71 -8.81
CA HIS A 261 8.14 10.84 -9.31
C HIS A 261 8.06 11.65 -10.61
N LYS A 262 8.75 12.78 -10.65
CA LYS A 262 8.77 13.66 -11.82
C LYS A 262 9.41 12.98 -13.04
N GLN A 263 10.62 12.44 -12.89
CA GLN A 263 11.40 11.86 -13.99
C GLN A 263 10.71 10.63 -14.59
N VAL A 264 10.21 9.75 -13.73
CA VAL A 264 9.47 8.55 -14.20
C VAL A 264 8.21 8.96 -14.95
N ARG A 265 7.44 9.91 -14.43
CA ARG A 265 6.23 10.39 -15.12
C ARG A 265 6.56 11.10 -16.43
N GLU A 266 7.60 11.91 -16.48
CA GLU A 266 8.05 12.55 -17.73
C GLU A 266 8.41 11.51 -18.79
N PHE A 267 9.13 10.45 -18.40
CA PHE A 267 9.41 9.34 -19.30
C PHE A 267 8.12 8.66 -19.76
N CYS A 268 7.24 8.27 -18.84
CA CYS A 268 5.98 7.59 -19.17
C CYS A 268 5.11 8.43 -20.11
N LYS A 269 5.01 9.73 -19.89
CA LYS A 269 4.18 10.65 -20.67
C LYS A 269 4.84 11.10 -21.98
N SER A 270 6.13 10.78 -22.21
CA SER A 270 6.77 11.01 -23.52
C SER A 270 6.17 10.14 -24.61
N ARG A 271 5.58 8.98 -24.24
CA ARG A 271 4.79 8.17 -25.15
C ARG A 271 3.36 8.69 -25.22
N PRO A 272 2.85 9.05 -26.43
CA PRO A 272 1.47 9.51 -26.58
C PRO A 272 0.44 8.49 -26.10
N GLN A 273 -0.74 8.96 -25.72
CA GLN A 273 -1.89 8.13 -25.30
C GLN A 273 -1.57 7.15 -24.17
N THR A 274 -0.65 7.52 -23.26
CA THR A 274 -0.31 6.74 -22.09
C THR A 274 -0.88 7.42 -20.84
N VAL A 275 -1.54 6.63 -19.99
CA VAL A 275 -1.90 7.00 -18.62
C VAL A 275 -0.76 6.58 -17.71
N CYS A 276 -0.32 7.47 -16.82
CA CYS A 276 0.68 7.18 -15.81
C CYS A 276 0.18 7.70 -14.45
N MET A 277 -0.43 6.81 -13.71
CA MET A 277 -0.91 7.07 -12.36
C MET A 277 0.19 6.73 -11.35
N THR A 278 0.21 7.42 -10.23
CA THR A 278 1.15 7.09 -9.16
C THR A 278 0.48 7.29 -7.81
N HIS A 279 0.66 6.32 -6.92
CA HIS A 279 0.35 6.57 -5.53
C HIS A 279 1.53 6.26 -4.63
N LEU A 280 1.55 6.93 -3.49
CA LEU A 280 2.41 6.57 -2.38
C LEU A 280 1.64 5.65 -1.44
N SER A 281 2.32 4.60 -1.01
CA SER A 281 1.89 3.65 0.00
C SER A 281 3.11 3.19 0.80
N HIS A 282 2.92 2.30 1.79
CA HIS A 282 4.04 1.79 2.60
C HIS A 282 4.95 2.90 3.12
N PHE A 283 4.34 3.80 3.88
CA PHE A 283 5.02 4.99 4.42
C PHE A 283 5.85 4.66 5.65
N TYR A 284 7.02 5.28 5.71
CA TYR A 284 7.95 5.22 6.85
C TYR A 284 8.48 6.62 7.18
N PRO A 285 9.02 6.86 8.39
CA PRO A 285 9.59 8.16 8.75
C PRO A 285 10.65 8.68 7.76
N GLN A 286 11.45 7.77 7.17
CA GLN A 286 12.56 8.12 6.28
C GLN A 286 12.20 8.08 4.80
N LYS A 287 11.17 7.30 4.41
CA LYS A 287 10.88 6.96 3.01
C LYS A 287 9.42 6.63 2.77
N ALA A 288 9.06 6.54 1.50
CA ALA A 288 7.78 5.98 1.05
C ALA A 288 7.97 5.21 -0.26
N ASN A 289 7.02 4.35 -0.57
CA ASN A 289 6.98 3.69 -1.87
C ASN A 289 6.23 4.53 -2.89
N LEU A 290 6.79 4.61 -4.07
CA LEU A 290 6.13 5.09 -5.28
C LEU A 290 5.68 3.88 -6.09
N TYR A 291 4.38 3.74 -6.27
CA TYR A 291 3.76 2.69 -7.06
C TYR A 291 3.24 3.31 -8.35
N PHE A 292 3.95 3.09 -9.45
CA PHE A 292 3.60 3.59 -10.77
C PHE A 292 2.70 2.59 -11.48
N ILE A 293 1.58 3.06 -12.02
CA ILE A 293 0.67 2.28 -12.86
C ILE A 293 0.68 2.93 -14.23
N PHE A 294 1.08 2.21 -15.26
CA PHE A 294 1.05 2.72 -16.62
C PHE A 294 0.12 1.89 -17.50
N ILE A 295 -0.64 2.60 -18.31
CA ILE A 295 -1.65 2.02 -19.19
C ILE A 295 -1.43 2.58 -20.59
N GLY A 296 -1.30 1.71 -21.57
CA GLY A 296 -1.11 2.11 -22.96
C GLY A 296 -1.33 0.97 -23.95
N LYS A 297 -1.59 1.33 -25.19
CA LYS A 297 -1.66 0.33 -26.26
C LYS A 297 -0.27 0.15 -26.87
N MET A 298 0.31 -1.03 -26.71
CA MET A 298 1.66 -1.36 -27.18
C MET A 298 1.78 -2.85 -27.45
N ASN A 299 2.66 -3.22 -28.39
CA ASN A 299 3.03 -4.60 -28.62
C ASN A 299 4.08 -5.06 -27.59
N LYS A 300 4.46 -6.34 -27.63
CA LYS A 300 5.38 -6.95 -26.67
C LYS A 300 6.78 -6.31 -26.68
N GLU A 301 7.29 -6.02 -27.85
CA GLU A 301 8.62 -5.44 -28.05
C GLU A 301 8.66 -4.00 -27.50
N GLU A 302 7.67 -3.20 -27.85
CA GLU A 302 7.48 -1.84 -27.31
C GLU A 302 7.34 -1.85 -25.79
N TYR A 303 6.62 -2.83 -25.25
CA TYR A 303 6.43 -2.96 -23.81
C TYR A 303 7.75 -3.24 -23.08
N ILE A 304 8.58 -4.16 -23.59
CA ILE A 304 9.87 -4.47 -22.99
C ILE A 304 10.79 -3.24 -22.97
N GLU A 305 10.85 -2.51 -24.08
CA GLU A 305 11.64 -1.27 -24.15
C GLU A 305 11.09 -0.18 -23.23
N TYR A 306 9.77 -0.06 -23.15
CA TYR A 306 9.12 0.91 -22.30
C TYR A 306 9.37 0.62 -20.80
N GLN A 307 9.26 -0.64 -20.39
CA GLN A 307 9.54 -1.07 -19.01
C GLN A 307 10.99 -0.84 -18.62
N LYS A 308 11.95 -1.15 -19.51
CA LYS A 308 13.37 -0.83 -19.30
C LYS A 308 13.59 0.67 -19.11
N GLY A 309 12.95 1.49 -19.94
CA GLY A 309 13.05 2.93 -19.85
C GLY A 309 12.49 3.50 -18.53
N ILE A 310 11.42 2.92 -17.99
CA ILE A 310 10.89 3.29 -16.67
C ILE A 310 11.90 2.91 -15.57
N LEU A 311 12.45 1.69 -15.61
CA LEU A 311 13.48 1.25 -14.66
C LEU A 311 14.71 2.17 -14.72
N ASP A 312 15.17 2.52 -15.91
CA ASP A 312 16.27 3.46 -16.13
C ASP A 312 15.97 4.84 -15.54
N ALA A 313 14.74 5.34 -15.71
CA ALA A 313 14.32 6.62 -15.14
C ALA A 313 14.34 6.58 -13.60
N ILE A 314 13.87 5.47 -13.00
CA ILE A 314 13.95 5.25 -11.55
C ILE A 314 15.42 5.27 -11.09
N CYS A 315 16.28 4.44 -11.69
CA CYS A 315 17.68 4.31 -11.29
C CYS A 315 18.51 5.58 -11.49
N LYS A 316 18.21 6.40 -12.52
CA LYS A 316 18.95 7.64 -12.80
C LYS A 316 18.48 8.82 -11.95
N SER A 317 17.29 8.75 -11.37
CA SER A 317 16.68 9.85 -10.61
C SER A 317 16.75 9.69 -9.10
N GLY A 318 17.13 8.50 -8.61
CA GLY A 318 17.18 8.14 -7.18
C GLY A 318 18.48 7.48 -6.73
#